data_3623771942c7cf4909530deb4a7575cd
#
_entry.id   3623771942c7cf4909530deb4a7575cd
#
_cell.length_a   1.000
_cell.length_b   1.000
_cell.length_c   1.000
_cell.angle_alpha   90.00
_cell.angle_beta   90.00
_cell.angle_gamma   90.00
#
_symmetry.space_group_name_H-M   'P 1'
#
loop_
_entity.id
_entity.type
_entity.pdbx_description
1 polymer ?
#
loop_
_entity_poly.entity_id
_entity_poly.type
_entity_poly.pdbx_seq_one_letter_code
_entity_poly.pdbx_strand_id
1 'polypeptide(L)'
;MLTLLTRAYCHLCDTMRDALLPLALAHGATVEELDVDADPALEAAYGELVPVVLQGDVDEGIVLCHYHLDRARVIAALTPR
;
A
#
# COMPACT_ATOMS: atom_id res chain seq x y z
N MET A 1 -8.25 4.55 5.85
CA MET A 1 -7.62 4.79 4.54
C MET A 1 -6.32 4.01 4.44
N LEU A 2 -6.08 3.43 3.28
CA LEU A 2 -4.82 2.77 2.97
C LEU A 2 -4.07 3.59 1.92
N THR A 3 -2.75 3.57 1.98
CA THR A 3 -1.88 4.13 0.95
C THR A 3 -1.09 3.00 0.30
N LEU A 4 -1.11 2.95 -1.02
CA LEU A 4 -0.34 1.99 -1.81
C LEU A 4 0.76 2.75 -2.56
N LEU A 5 2.01 2.46 -2.22
CA LEU A 5 3.16 3.05 -2.89
C LEU A 5 3.62 2.11 -4.00
N THR A 6 3.74 2.65 -5.19
CA THR A 6 4.11 1.88 -6.40
C THR A 6 5.13 2.64 -7.24
N ARG A 7 5.60 2.02 -8.30
CA ARG A 7 6.34 2.69 -9.36
C ARG A 7 5.98 2.08 -10.72
N ALA A 8 6.33 2.77 -11.79
CA ALA A 8 6.08 2.30 -13.15
C ALA A 8 6.87 1.01 -13.44
N TYR A 9 6.32 0.17 -14.30
CA TYR A 9 6.96 -1.07 -14.77
C TYR A 9 7.26 -2.05 -13.62
N CYS A 10 6.38 -2.11 -12.65
CA CYS A 10 6.53 -2.96 -11.47
C CYS A 10 5.44 -4.04 -11.46
N HIS A 11 5.80 -5.28 -11.78
CA HIS A 11 4.86 -6.40 -11.78
C HIS A 11 4.30 -6.70 -10.40
N LEU A 12 5.14 -6.65 -9.36
CA LEU A 12 4.69 -6.85 -7.98
C LEU A 12 3.71 -5.77 -7.56
N CYS A 13 3.88 -4.54 -8.05
CA CYS A 13 2.93 -3.45 -7.78
C CYS A 13 1.57 -3.73 -8.40
N ASP A 14 1.54 -4.23 -9.64
CA ASP A 14 0.30 -4.59 -10.31
C ASP A 14 -0.40 -5.73 -9.57
N THR A 15 0.34 -6.76 -9.18
CA THR A 15 -0.20 -7.90 -8.43
C THR A 15 -0.76 -7.45 -7.09
N MET A 16 -0.04 -6.59 -6.38
CA MET A 16 -0.50 -6.05 -5.10
C MET A 16 -1.78 -5.24 -5.26
N ARG A 17 -1.82 -4.36 -6.26
CA ARG A 17 -3.01 -3.54 -6.54
C ARG A 17 -4.22 -4.42 -6.83
N ASP A 18 -4.07 -5.43 -7.67
CA ASP A 18 -5.15 -6.32 -8.07
C ASP A 18 -5.71 -7.12 -6.88
N ALA A 19 -4.89 -7.43 -5.89
CA ALA A 19 -5.29 -8.12 -4.68
C ALA A 19 -5.84 -7.17 -3.62
N LEU A 20 -5.25 -5.98 -3.49
CA LEU A 20 -5.59 -5.02 -2.42
C LEU A 20 -6.91 -4.31 -2.67
N LEU A 21 -7.19 -3.88 -3.90
CA LEU A 21 -8.39 -3.08 -4.19
C LEU A 21 -9.69 -3.83 -3.86
N PRO A 22 -9.89 -5.10 -4.26
CA PRO A 22 -11.09 -5.82 -3.86
C PRO A 22 -11.20 -6.02 -2.35
N LEU A 23 -10.07 -6.25 -1.67
CA LEU A 23 -10.04 -6.44 -0.23
C LEU A 23 -10.44 -5.15 0.50
N ALA A 24 -9.89 -4.02 0.08
CA ALA A 24 -10.24 -2.72 0.65
C ALA A 24 -11.72 -2.40 0.43
N LEU A 25 -12.23 -2.64 -0.78
CA LEU A 25 -13.63 -2.42 -1.11
C LEU A 25 -14.55 -3.26 -0.22
N ALA A 26 -14.21 -4.52 0.00
CA ALA A 26 -15.00 -5.43 0.85
C ALA A 26 -15.09 -4.93 2.29
N HIS A 27 -14.09 -4.18 2.76
CA HIS A 27 -14.04 -3.62 4.12
C HIS A 27 -14.42 -2.14 4.18
N GLY A 28 -14.92 -1.57 3.09
CA GLY A 28 -15.33 -0.16 3.05
C GLY A 28 -14.17 0.83 3.18
N ALA A 29 -12.96 0.41 2.86
CA ALA A 29 -11.77 1.24 2.95
C ALA A 29 -11.46 1.90 1.59
N THR A 30 -10.83 3.07 1.66
CA THR A 30 -10.30 3.75 0.46
C THR A 30 -8.82 3.46 0.32
N VAL A 31 -8.34 3.46 -0.93
CA VAL A 31 -6.92 3.29 -1.25
C VAL A 31 -6.46 4.48 -2.07
N GLU A 32 -5.42 5.16 -1.59
CA GLU A 32 -4.72 6.19 -2.35
C GLU A 32 -3.43 5.58 -2.89
N GLU A 33 -3.26 5.60 -4.20
CA GLU A 33 -2.04 5.10 -4.83
C GLU A 33 -1.11 6.26 -5.16
N LEU A 34 0.14 6.16 -4.73
CA LEU A 34 1.17 7.18 -4.96
C LEU A 34 2.37 6.56 -5.67
N ASP A 35 2.91 7.28 -6.65
CA ASP A 35 4.13 6.90 -7.34
C ASP A 35 5.34 7.42 -6.55
N VAL A 36 6.19 6.50 -6.07
CA VAL A 36 7.38 6.90 -5.31
C VAL A 36 8.36 7.73 -6.14
N ASP A 37 8.35 7.57 -7.45
CA ASP A 37 9.24 8.34 -8.32
C ASP A 37 8.79 9.79 -8.52
N ALA A 38 7.57 10.11 -8.12
CA ALA A 38 7.07 11.49 -8.18
C ALA A 38 7.54 12.36 -7.00
N ASP A 39 8.11 11.76 -5.96
CA ASP A 39 8.57 12.46 -4.76
C ASP A 39 9.90 11.88 -4.29
N PRO A 40 11.01 12.66 -4.35
CA PRO A 40 12.33 12.16 -3.93
C PRO A 40 12.39 11.63 -2.51
N ALA A 41 11.60 12.19 -1.58
CA ALA A 41 11.55 11.70 -0.20
C ALA A 41 10.91 10.31 -0.12
N LEU A 42 9.85 10.06 -0.89
CA LEU A 42 9.22 8.75 -0.96
C LEU A 42 10.14 7.73 -1.63
N GLU A 43 10.81 8.11 -2.70
CA GLU A 43 11.76 7.23 -3.39
C GLU A 43 12.90 6.83 -2.46
N ALA A 44 13.46 7.78 -1.70
CA ALA A 44 14.54 7.50 -0.77
C ALA A 44 14.11 6.57 0.36
N ALA A 45 12.87 6.73 0.86
CA ALA A 45 12.37 5.94 1.98
C ALA A 45 11.86 4.56 1.55
N TYR A 46 11.21 4.45 0.39
CA TYR A 46 10.43 3.26 0.00
C TYR A 46 10.74 2.72 -1.39
N GLY A 47 11.57 3.40 -2.19
CA GLY A 47 11.78 3.06 -3.61
C GLY A 47 12.18 1.61 -3.86
N GLU A 48 12.96 1.01 -2.97
CA GLU A 48 13.41 -0.38 -3.09
C GLU A 48 12.44 -1.38 -2.45
N LEU A 49 11.38 -0.90 -1.78
CA LEU A 49 10.44 -1.73 -1.05
C LEU A 49 9.09 -1.88 -1.76
N VAL A 50 8.86 -1.12 -2.84
CA VAL A 50 7.57 -1.14 -3.52
C VAL A 50 7.23 -2.53 -4.05
N PRO A 51 5.96 -2.92 -4.01
CA PRO A 51 4.82 -2.16 -3.49
C PRO A 51 4.79 -2.16 -1.97
N VAL A 52 4.38 -1.02 -1.39
CA VAL A 52 4.24 -0.85 0.07
C VAL A 52 2.80 -0.48 0.38
N VAL A 53 2.20 -1.15 1.36
CA VAL A 53 0.87 -0.81 1.86
C VAL A 53 1.01 -0.17 3.24
N LEU A 54 0.47 1.04 3.39
CA LEU A 54 0.44 1.77 4.65
C LEU A 54 -1.00 1.89 5.13
N GLN A 55 -1.20 1.77 6.43
CA GLN A 55 -2.44 2.22 7.07
C GLN A 55 -2.27 3.70 7.38
N GLY A 56 -3.13 4.55 6.81
CA GLY A 56 -3.00 6.00 6.92
C GLY A 56 -2.19 6.59 5.78
N ASP A 57 -1.60 7.76 6.00
CA ASP A 57 -0.84 8.50 4.99
C ASP A 57 0.67 8.19 5.08
N VAL A 58 1.44 8.82 4.20
CA VAL A 58 2.90 8.58 4.14
C VAL A 58 3.68 9.24 5.27
N ASP A 59 3.09 10.23 5.95
CA ASP A 59 3.77 10.96 7.03
C ASP A 59 3.63 10.25 8.38
N GLU A 60 2.43 9.73 8.67
CA GLU A 60 2.10 9.15 9.97
C GLU A 60 1.63 7.69 9.87
N GLY A 61 1.53 7.15 8.67
CA GLY A 61 1.01 5.81 8.44
C GLY A 61 1.93 4.72 8.96
N ILE A 62 1.35 3.54 9.15
CA ILE A 62 2.06 2.35 9.60
C ILE A 62 2.18 1.40 8.41
N VAL A 63 3.40 0.94 8.13
CA VAL A 63 3.65 -0.05 7.08
C VAL A 63 3.01 -1.38 7.47
N LEU A 64 2.09 -1.86 6.65
CA LEU A 64 1.42 -3.14 6.86
C LEU A 64 2.16 -4.27 6.15
N CYS A 65 2.63 -4.05 4.94
CA CYS A 65 3.39 -5.05 4.18
C CYS A 65 4.11 -4.40 3.00
N HIS A 66 5.05 -5.13 2.41
CA HIS A 66 5.72 -4.72 1.19
C HIS A 66 6.08 -5.96 0.36
N TYR A 67 6.32 -5.78 -0.94
CA TYR A 67 6.53 -6.82 -1.96
C TYR A 67 5.28 -7.68 -2.19
N HIS A 68 4.77 -8.33 -1.16
CA HIS A 68 3.62 -9.23 -1.24
C HIS A 68 2.56 -8.82 -0.24
N LEU A 69 1.28 -9.04 -0.60
CA LEU A 69 0.16 -8.70 0.26
C LEU A 69 0.12 -9.64 1.47
N ASP A 70 0.15 -9.04 2.66
CA ASP A 70 -0.16 -9.74 3.90
C ASP A 70 -1.65 -9.50 4.22
N ARG A 71 -2.49 -10.42 3.73
CA ARG A 71 -3.95 -10.30 3.86
C ARG A 71 -4.40 -10.21 5.31
N ALA A 72 -3.84 -11.06 6.16
CA ALA A 72 -4.24 -11.10 7.57
C ALA A 72 -3.95 -9.76 8.26
N ARG A 73 -2.79 -9.18 7.98
CA ARG A 73 -2.40 -7.90 8.58
C ARG A 73 -3.25 -6.76 8.08
N VAL A 74 -3.56 -6.74 6.78
CA VAL A 74 -4.43 -5.71 6.20
C VAL A 74 -5.85 -5.84 6.75
N ILE A 75 -6.39 -7.05 6.82
CA ILE A 75 -7.73 -7.29 7.38
C ILE A 75 -7.78 -6.84 8.84
N ALA A 76 -6.76 -7.19 9.63
CA ALA A 76 -6.69 -6.77 11.03
C ALA A 76 -6.69 -5.25 11.17
N ALA A 77 -5.97 -4.54 10.29
CA ALA A 77 -5.92 -3.09 10.29
C ALA A 77 -7.26 -2.46 9.90
N LEU A 78 -8.05 -3.12 9.05
CA LEU A 78 -9.34 -2.62 8.57
C LEU A 78 -10.53 -3.06 9.43
N THR A 79 -10.32 -4.02 10.34
CA THR A 79 -11.40 -4.54 11.18
C THR A 79 -11.54 -3.67 12.41
N PRO A 80 -12.75 -3.10 12.69
CA PRO A 80 -12.98 -2.32 13.90
C PRO A 80 -12.83 -3.19 15.17
N ARG A 81 -12.35 -2.58 16.24
CA ARG A 81 -12.23 -3.24 17.53
C ARG A 81 -13.54 -3.21 18.31
#